data_4aa88138e45b9bde3cf494fec58338c7
#
_entry.id   4aa88138e45b9bde3cf494fec58338c7
#
_cell.length_a   1.000
_cell.length_b   1.000
_cell.length_c   1.000
_cell.angle_alpha   90.00
_cell.angle_beta   90.00
_cell.angle_gamma   90.00
#
_symmetry.space_group_name_H-M   'P 1'
#
loop_
_entity.id
_entity.type
_entity.pdbx_description
1 polymer ?
#
loop_
_entity_poly.entity_id
_entity_poly.type
_entity_poly.pdbx_seq_one_letter_code
_entity_poly.pdbx_strand_id
1 'polypeptide(L)'
;RQRQMCIRDRLFGDVMVKLEFIGTVWLNCIKLIVVPMVLMTIITGITSQKDLKTLGRIAVRIMAFYIITTLIASVVGLLVAGIVQPGKYANFTGLESKEVSGSADITIADFFINMFSANMFQTFVEANILQTVIIAILIGVAIMLVKNEDHRQKLISGCDALCSMVFSLIGMIMKASPVGILFLMGASFGKYGTGIFTSMATLLGTYYLSCLVHILVVYGGILFIGAGINPFKFIKESAELWVYTH
;
A
#
# COMPACT_ATOMS: atom_id res chain seq x y z
N ARG A 1 38.67 21.03 -10.34
CA ARG A 1 37.63 20.04 -10.73
C ARG A 1 36.57 19.86 -9.63
N GLN A 2 36.93 19.71 -8.35
CA GLN A 2 35.96 19.56 -7.25
C GLN A 2 35.01 20.77 -7.07
N ARG A 3 35.52 22.00 -7.18
CA ARG A 3 34.67 23.23 -7.07
C ARG A 3 33.64 23.35 -8.20
N GLN A 4 33.97 22.95 -9.41
CA GLN A 4 33.03 22.98 -10.55
C GLN A 4 31.97 21.90 -10.44
N MET A 5 32.28 20.74 -9.85
CA MET A 5 31.32 19.68 -9.57
C MET A 5 30.31 20.13 -8.50
N CYS A 6 30.78 20.77 -7.41
CA CYS A 6 29.89 21.33 -6.37
C CYS A 6 28.92 22.41 -6.87
N ILE A 7 29.38 23.29 -7.78
CA ILE A 7 28.54 24.37 -8.34
C ILE A 7 27.47 23.80 -9.27
N ARG A 8 27.84 22.82 -10.10
CA ARG A 8 26.93 22.15 -11.04
C ARG A 8 25.88 21.31 -10.31
N ASP A 9 26.28 20.63 -9.26
CA ASP A 9 25.37 19.83 -8.42
C ASP A 9 24.38 20.73 -7.65
N ARG A 10 24.83 21.91 -7.18
CA ARG A 10 23.97 22.88 -6.52
C ARG A 10 22.97 23.53 -7.49
N LEU A 11 23.41 23.93 -8.68
CA LEU A 11 22.53 24.52 -9.69
C LEU A 11 21.49 23.51 -10.17
N PHE A 12 21.88 22.26 -10.40
CA PHE A 12 20.96 21.20 -10.79
C PHE A 12 19.96 20.86 -9.66
N GLY A 13 20.43 20.82 -8.41
CA GLY A 13 19.61 20.61 -7.24
C GLY A 13 18.56 21.71 -7.06
N ASP A 14 18.94 22.98 -7.17
CA ASP A 14 18.04 24.13 -7.03
C ASP A 14 16.95 24.16 -8.12
N VAL A 15 17.30 23.79 -9.36
CA VAL A 15 16.33 23.68 -10.46
C VAL A 15 15.35 22.53 -10.19
N MET A 16 15.83 21.37 -9.73
CA MET A 16 14.97 20.23 -9.43
C MET A 16 14.02 20.50 -8.25
N VAL A 17 14.47 21.22 -7.23
CA VAL A 17 13.63 21.67 -6.12
C VAL A 17 12.52 22.61 -6.61
N LYS A 18 12.82 23.53 -7.52
CA LYS A 18 11.80 24.41 -8.13
C LYS A 18 10.79 23.65 -8.98
N LEU A 19 11.18 22.53 -9.58
CA LEU A 19 10.34 21.68 -10.43
C LEU A 19 9.62 20.57 -9.65
N GLU A 20 9.78 20.49 -8.33
CA GLU A 20 9.13 19.54 -7.45
C GLU A 20 7.60 19.54 -7.60
N PHE A 21 7.02 20.71 -7.95
CA PHE A 21 5.57 20.81 -8.13
C PHE A 21 5.02 19.85 -9.18
N ILE A 22 5.80 19.52 -10.23
CA ILE A 22 5.41 18.55 -11.27
C ILE A 22 5.21 17.16 -10.65
N GLY A 23 6.17 16.74 -9.82
CA GLY A 23 6.08 15.48 -9.09
C GLY A 23 4.95 15.49 -8.06
N THR A 24 4.72 16.62 -7.39
CA THR A 24 3.62 16.81 -6.44
C THR A 24 2.26 16.72 -7.12
N VAL A 25 2.09 17.31 -8.31
CA VAL A 25 0.88 17.17 -9.13
C VAL A 25 0.62 15.70 -9.46
N TRP A 26 1.65 14.98 -9.91
CA TRP A 26 1.53 13.54 -10.19
C TRP A 26 1.13 12.74 -8.93
N LEU A 27 1.73 13.01 -7.76
CA LEU A 27 1.32 12.39 -6.49
C LEU A 27 -0.14 12.70 -6.14
N ASN A 28 -0.59 13.93 -6.35
CA ASN A 28 -1.98 14.30 -6.12
C ASN A 28 -2.94 13.58 -7.07
N CYS A 29 -2.53 13.35 -8.34
CA CYS A 29 -3.30 12.53 -9.27
C CYS A 29 -3.41 11.07 -8.80
N ILE A 30 -2.35 10.50 -8.20
CA ILE A 30 -2.42 9.15 -7.59
C ILE A 30 -3.38 9.16 -6.41
N LYS A 31 -3.25 10.13 -5.49
CA LYS A 31 -4.12 10.24 -4.30
C LYS A 31 -5.59 10.39 -4.67
N LEU A 32 -5.89 11.11 -5.75
CA LEU A 32 -7.26 11.30 -6.27
C LEU A 32 -7.97 9.97 -6.54
N ILE A 33 -7.22 8.94 -6.99
CA ILE A 33 -7.81 7.68 -7.43
C ILE A 33 -7.93 6.66 -6.29
N VAL A 34 -7.19 6.83 -5.20
CA VAL A 34 -7.12 5.82 -4.12
C VAL A 34 -8.51 5.49 -3.57
N VAL A 35 -9.32 6.49 -3.24
CA VAL A 35 -10.65 6.28 -2.68
C VAL A 35 -11.60 5.61 -3.69
N PRO A 36 -11.79 6.12 -4.92
CA PRO A 36 -12.62 5.45 -5.93
C PRO A 36 -12.14 4.03 -6.25
N MET A 37 -10.83 3.81 -6.31
CA MET A 37 -10.26 2.49 -6.58
C MET A 37 -10.63 1.50 -5.47
N VAL A 38 -10.37 1.84 -4.21
CA VAL A 38 -10.68 0.98 -3.06
C VAL A 38 -12.17 0.68 -3.01
N LEU A 39 -13.01 1.71 -3.18
CA LEU A 39 -14.46 1.56 -3.18
C LEU A 39 -14.93 0.58 -4.25
N MET A 40 -14.56 0.81 -5.52
CA MET A 40 -15.05 0.01 -6.64
C MET A 40 -14.50 -1.41 -6.63
N THR A 41 -13.21 -1.61 -6.35
CA THR A 41 -12.61 -2.94 -6.32
C THR A 41 -13.20 -3.83 -5.25
N ILE A 42 -13.51 -3.30 -4.07
CA ILE A 42 -14.13 -4.09 -2.99
C ILE A 42 -15.58 -4.41 -3.33
N ILE A 43 -16.36 -3.45 -3.82
CA ILE A 43 -17.74 -3.70 -4.25
C ILE A 43 -17.77 -4.79 -5.32
N THR A 44 -16.97 -4.65 -6.39
CA THR A 44 -16.87 -5.63 -7.47
C THR A 44 -16.40 -7.00 -6.96
N GLY A 45 -15.42 -7.03 -6.05
CA GLY A 45 -14.92 -8.25 -5.42
C GLY A 45 -16.02 -9.00 -4.65
N ILE A 46 -16.89 -8.29 -3.94
CA ILE A 46 -18.02 -8.89 -3.20
C ILE A 46 -19.10 -9.35 -4.16
N THR A 47 -19.48 -8.52 -5.12
CA THR A 47 -20.59 -8.80 -6.05
C THR A 47 -20.25 -9.87 -7.09
N SER A 48 -18.98 -10.18 -7.32
CA SER A 48 -18.54 -11.29 -8.16
C SER A 48 -18.76 -12.67 -7.51
N GLN A 49 -19.03 -12.73 -6.20
CA GLN A 49 -19.26 -13.98 -5.50
C GLN A 49 -20.73 -14.43 -5.63
N LYS A 50 -20.93 -15.71 -5.86
CA LYS A 50 -22.28 -16.30 -6.01
C LYS A 50 -23.01 -16.50 -4.68
N ASP A 51 -22.29 -16.65 -3.58
CA ASP A 51 -22.84 -16.97 -2.25
C ASP A 51 -22.15 -16.20 -1.13
N LEU A 52 -22.92 -15.35 -0.44
CA LEU A 52 -22.43 -14.56 0.71
C LEU A 52 -22.01 -15.42 1.90
N LYS A 53 -22.61 -16.61 2.12
CA LYS A 53 -22.23 -17.49 3.23
C LYS A 53 -20.84 -18.08 3.00
N THR A 54 -20.58 -18.52 1.77
CA THR A 54 -19.26 -19.03 1.39
C THR A 54 -18.21 -17.92 1.45
N LEU A 55 -18.54 -16.71 0.95
CA LEU A 55 -17.69 -15.53 1.07
C LEU A 55 -17.34 -15.22 2.54
N GLY A 56 -18.34 -15.17 3.43
CA GLY A 56 -18.12 -14.89 4.85
C GLY A 56 -17.22 -15.93 5.53
N ARG A 57 -17.42 -17.21 5.25
CA ARG A 57 -16.57 -18.28 5.80
C ARG A 57 -15.12 -18.20 5.33
N ILE A 58 -14.91 -17.91 4.06
CA ILE A 58 -13.58 -17.74 3.48
C ILE A 58 -12.94 -16.46 4.06
N ALA A 59 -13.67 -15.36 4.12
CA ALA A 59 -13.19 -14.09 4.65
C ALA A 59 -12.71 -14.22 6.10
N VAL A 60 -13.46 -14.88 6.98
CA VAL A 60 -13.06 -15.08 8.38
C VAL A 60 -11.77 -15.90 8.48
N ARG A 61 -11.62 -16.96 7.68
CA ARG A 61 -10.39 -17.76 7.68
C ARG A 61 -9.17 -16.97 7.20
N ILE A 62 -9.35 -16.25 6.10
CA ILE A 62 -8.29 -15.38 5.54
C ILE A 62 -7.93 -14.29 6.54
N MET A 63 -8.92 -13.64 7.17
CA MET A 63 -8.71 -12.59 8.16
C MET A 63 -7.91 -13.10 9.35
N ALA A 64 -8.27 -14.28 9.92
CA ALA A 64 -7.52 -14.90 11.00
C ALA A 64 -6.07 -15.20 10.59
N PHE A 65 -5.87 -15.73 9.38
CA PHE A 65 -4.55 -16.00 8.85
C PHE A 65 -3.73 -14.72 8.68
N TYR A 66 -4.32 -13.64 8.13
CA TYR A 66 -3.64 -12.36 7.98
C TYR A 66 -3.27 -11.73 9.32
N ILE A 67 -4.16 -11.75 10.32
CA ILE A 67 -3.86 -11.20 11.64
C ILE A 67 -2.65 -11.93 12.25
N ILE A 68 -2.64 -13.25 12.23
CA ILE A 68 -1.54 -14.06 12.79
C ILE A 68 -0.24 -13.77 12.04
N THR A 69 -0.24 -13.81 10.72
CA THR A 69 0.98 -13.59 9.91
C THR A 69 1.48 -12.16 10.03
N THR A 70 0.59 -11.16 10.15
CA THR A 70 0.96 -9.75 10.35
C THR A 70 1.60 -9.52 11.71
N LEU A 71 1.07 -10.13 12.77
CA LEU A 71 1.70 -10.06 14.10
C LEU A 71 3.11 -10.65 14.08
N ILE A 72 3.27 -11.82 13.47
CA ILE A 72 4.59 -12.45 13.33
C ILE A 72 5.51 -11.58 12.46
N ALA A 73 5.01 -11.01 11.35
CA ALA A 73 5.77 -10.12 10.48
C ALA A 73 6.26 -8.87 11.23
N SER A 74 5.42 -8.30 12.09
CA SER A 74 5.78 -7.13 12.92
C SER A 74 6.92 -7.48 13.89
N VAL A 75 6.85 -8.64 14.52
CA VAL A 75 7.93 -9.11 15.42
C VAL A 75 9.22 -9.35 14.64
N VAL A 76 9.16 -10.03 13.50
CA VAL A 76 10.33 -10.25 12.61
C VAL A 76 10.93 -8.93 12.15
N GLY A 77 10.09 -7.98 11.73
CA GLY A 77 10.54 -6.65 11.29
C GLY A 77 11.26 -5.89 12.40
N LEU A 78 10.72 -5.90 13.63
CA LEU A 78 11.34 -5.25 14.78
C LEU A 78 12.67 -5.91 15.16
N LEU A 79 12.75 -7.23 15.14
CA LEU A 79 13.99 -7.96 15.44
C LEU A 79 15.08 -7.64 14.42
N VAL A 80 14.76 -7.70 13.12
CA VAL A 80 15.72 -7.38 12.05
C VAL A 80 16.15 -5.92 12.12
N ALA A 81 15.20 -4.99 12.31
CA ALA A 81 15.51 -3.57 12.47
C ALA A 81 16.36 -3.29 13.73
N GLY A 82 16.12 -4.02 14.83
CA GLY A 82 16.91 -3.93 16.05
C GLY A 82 18.35 -4.41 15.88
N ILE A 83 18.57 -5.43 15.05
CA ILE A 83 19.92 -5.96 14.73
C ILE A 83 20.66 -5.04 13.76
N VAL A 84 20.02 -4.65 12.65
CA VAL A 84 20.65 -3.85 11.58
C VAL A 84 20.78 -2.39 11.99
N GLN A 85 19.88 -1.87 12.81
CA GLN A 85 19.84 -0.48 13.29
C GLN A 85 19.98 0.56 12.17
N PRO A 86 19.10 0.54 11.15
CA PRO A 86 19.24 1.38 9.96
C PRO A 86 19.29 2.89 10.28
N GLY A 87 18.71 3.32 11.39
CA GLY A 87 18.74 4.70 11.86
C GLY A 87 20.11 5.22 12.29
N LYS A 88 21.06 4.35 12.66
CA LYS A 88 22.43 4.78 13.03
C LYS A 88 23.21 5.39 11.86
N TYR A 89 22.87 5.00 10.64
CA TYR A 89 23.52 5.48 9.41
C TYR A 89 22.79 6.68 8.79
N ALA A 90 21.71 7.13 9.41
CA ALA A 90 20.91 8.23 8.94
C ALA A 90 21.47 9.56 9.47
N ASN A 91 22.39 10.17 8.73
CA ASN A 91 22.85 11.53 8.96
C ASN A 91 21.87 12.54 8.35
N PHE A 92 20.77 12.76 9.03
CA PHE A 92 19.80 13.81 8.66
C PHE A 92 20.18 15.13 9.36
N THR A 93 21.20 15.81 8.88
CA THR A 93 21.48 17.19 9.28
C THR A 93 20.42 18.08 8.65
N GLY A 94 19.51 18.62 9.48
CA GLY A 94 18.51 19.61 9.04
C GLY A 94 17.04 19.13 8.98
N LEU A 95 16.74 17.93 9.43
CA LEU A 95 15.34 17.55 9.69
C LEU A 95 14.97 18.00 11.10
N GLU A 96 14.00 18.91 11.19
CA GLU A 96 13.30 19.13 12.45
C GLU A 96 12.67 17.79 12.88
N SER A 97 13.04 17.31 14.06
CA SER A 97 12.37 16.17 14.65
C SER A 97 10.92 16.59 14.91
N LYS A 98 10.02 16.13 14.04
CA LYS A 98 8.61 16.23 14.33
C LYS A 98 8.39 15.38 15.57
N GLU A 99 8.10 16.01 16.70
CA GLU A 99 7.66 15.27 17.88
C GLU A 99 6.52 14.37 17.43
N VAL A 100 6.72 13.06 17.57
CA VAL A 100 5.63 12.11 17.41
C VAL A 100 4.67 12.46 18.53
N SER A 101 3.64 13.21 18.20
CA SER A 101 2.53 13.50 19.11
C SER A 101 2.14 12.15 19.68
N GLY A 102 2.33 11.97 20.98
CA GLY A 102 2.14 10.70 21.66
C GLY A 102 0.81 10.12 21.19
N SER A 103 0.79 8.82 20.94
CA SER A 103 -0.42 8.09 20.62
C SER A 103 -1.48 8.55 21.64
N ALA A 104 -2.48 9.30 21.19
CA ALA A 104 -3.67 9.49 22.01
C ALA A 104 -4.05 8.08 22.46
N ASP A 105 -4.37 7.92 23.74
CA ASP A 105 -4.85 6.65 24.29
C ASP A 105 -6.14 6.26 23.56
N ILE A 106 -5.97 5.69 22.36
CA ILE A 106 -7.09 5.22 21.55
C ILE A 106 -7.59 3.96 22.22
N THR A 107 -8.71 4.08 22.91
CA THR A 107 -9.39 2.94 23.48
C THR A 107 -9.84 1.99 22.35
N ILE A 108 -9.87 0.69 22.61
CA ILE A 108 -10.39 -0.30 21.65
C ILE A 108 -11.80 0.09 21.17
N ALA A 109 -12.61 0.64 22.04
CA ALA A 109 -13.95 1.16 21.70
C ALA A 109 -13.89 2.30 20.67
N ASP A 110 -12.97 3.25 20.85
CA ASP A 110 -12.79 4.37 19.92
C ASP A 110 -12.33 3.87 18.53
N PHE A 111 -11.51 2.82 18.49
CA PHE A 111 -11.11 2.19 17.24
C PHE A 111 -12.34 1.67 16.46
N PHE A 112 -13.23 0.92 17.12
CA PHE A 112 -14.45 0.40 16.49
C PHE A 112 -15.43 1.50 16.11
N ILE A 113 -15.60 2.52 16.95
CA ILE A 113 -16.45 3.67 16.65
C ILE A 113 -15.94 4.41 15.43
N ASN A 114 -14.63 4.65 15.37
CA ASN A 114 -13.97 5.34 14.26
C ASN A 114 -13.94 4.54 12.94
N MET A 115 -14.19 3.24 12.97
CA MET A 115 -14.37 2.44 11.75
C MET A 115 -15.66 2.80 10.99
N PHE A 116 -16.69 3.27 11.69
CA PHE A 116 -17.96 3.63 11.08
C PHE A 116 -18.09 5.14 10.97
N SER A 117 -18.20 5.63 9.74
CA SER A 117 -18.42 7.05 9.50
C SER A 117 -19.91 7.39 9.60
N ALA A 118 -20.20 8.53 10.23
CA ALA A 118 -21.54 9.10 10.22
C ALA A 118 -21.90 9.72 8.85
N ASN A 119 -20.90 10.05 8.03
CA ASN A 119 -21.08 10.66 6.71
C ASN A 119 -20.13 10.06 5.67
N MET A 120 -20.68 9.33 4.73
CA MET A 120 -19.94 8.67 3.65
C MET A 120 -19.13 9.68 2.81
N PHE A 121 -19.69 10.85 2.50
CA PHE A 121 -19.00 11.84 1.69
C PHE A 121 -17.81 12.48 2.41
N GLN A 122 -17.93 12.70 3.72
CA GLN A 122 -16.81 13.19 4.54
C GLN A 122 -15.66 12.19 4.54
N THR A 123 -15.94 10.89 4.66
CA THR A 123 -14.95 9.82 4.56
C THR A 123 -14.14 9.91 3.26
N PHE A 124 -14.81 10.19 2.16
CA PHE A 124 -14.16 10.29 0.85
C PHE A 124 -13.31 11.58 0.73
N VAL A 125 -13.79 12.70 1.27
CA VAL A 125 -13.04 13.97 1.29
C VAL A 125 -11.78 13.85 2.15
N GLU A 126 -11.87 13.20 3.29
CA GLU A 126 -10.74 12.97 4.20
C GLU A 126 -9.81 11.83 3.73
N ALA A 127 -10.19 11.12 2.67
CA ALA A 127 -9.50 9.95 2.13
C ALA A 127 -9.22 8.87 3.22
N ASN A 128 -10.17 8.68 4.15
CA ASN A 128 -10.06 7.65 5.18
C ASN A 128 -10.30 6.27 4.58
N ILE A 129 -9.20 5.56 4.29
CA ILE A 129 -9.24 4.28 3.59
C ILE A 129 -9.98 3.22 4.41
N LEU A 130 -9.78 3.17 5.74
CA LEU A 130 -10.43 2.18 6.60
C LEU A 130 -11.96 2.30 6.57
N GLN A 131 -12.47 3.52 6.73
CA GLN A 131 -13.90 3.79 6.63
C GLN A 131 -14.43 3.53 5.22
N THR A 132 -13.66 3.87 4.17
CA THR A 132 -14.01 3.58 2.77
C THR A 132 -14.18 2.08 2.54
N VAL A 133 -13.32 1.23 3.10
CA VAL A 133 -13.43 -0.23 3.03
C VAL A 133 -14.73 -0.72 3.66
N ILE A 134 -15.10 -0.22 4.85
CA ILE A 134 -16.34 -0.59 5.53
C ILE A 134 -17.56 -0.18 4.69
N ILE A 135 -17.56 1.05 4.17
CA ILE A 135 -18.64 1.54 3.29
C ILE A 135 -18.73 0.66 2.04
N ALA A 136 -17.62 0.32 1.42
CA ALA A 136 -17.59 -0.55 0.24
C ALA A 136 -18.17 -1.95 0.52
N ILE A 137 -17.84 -2.53 1.67
CA ILE A 137 -18.39 -3.82 2.11
C ILE A 137 -19.91 -3.72 2.29
N LEU A 138 -20.38 -2.69 2.97
CA LEU A 138 -21.82 -2.48 3.21
C LEU A 138 -22.59 -2.31 1.88
N ILE A 139 -22.05 -1.51 0.94
CA ILE A 139 -22.65 -1.32 -0.38
C ILE A 139 -22.65 -2.63 -1.17
N GLY A 140 -21.52 -3.35 -1.21
CA GLY A 140 -21.41 -4.62 -1.92
C GLY A 140 -22.40 -5.67 -1.41
N VAL A 141 -22.52 -5.80 -0.09
CA VAL A 141 -23.51 -6.70 0.54
C VAL A 141 -24.93 -6.23 0.25
N ALA A 142 -25.23 -4.93 0.32
CA ALA A 142 -26.54 -4.38 0.01
C ALA A 142 -26.95 -4.69 -1.43
N ILE A 143 -26.05 -4.55 -2.41
CA ILE A 143 -26.32 -4.92 -3.81
C ILE A 143 -26.69 -6.40 -3.93
N MET A 144 -25.96 -7.28 -3.25
CA MET A 144 -26.23 -8.72 -3.28
C MET A 144 -27.56 -9.10 -2.63
N LEU A 145 -28.09 -8.28 -1.71
CA LEU A 145 -29.39 -8.47 -1.05
C LEU A 145 -30.57 -7.91 -1.84
N VAL A 146 -30.34 -7.22 -2.96
CA VAL A 146 -31.44 -6.71 -3.83
C VAL A 146 -32.22 -7.89 -4.37
N LYS A 147 -33.54 -7.93 -4.06
CA LYS A 147 -34.42 -9.04 -4.42
C LYS A 147 -34.75 -9.12 -5.92
N ASN A 148 -34.84 -7.95 -6.58
CA ASN A 148 -35.11 -7.89 -8.02
C ASN A 148 -33.83 -8.20 -8.78
N GLU A 149 -33.84 -9.32 -9.51
CA GLU A 149 -32.68 -9.81 -10.26
C GLU A 149 -32.19 -8.82 -11.32
N ASP A 150 -33.12 -8.20 -12.07
CA ASP A 150 -32.76 -7.23 -13.11
C ASP A 150 -32.08 -5.99 -12.54
N HIS A 151 -32.58 -5.50 -11.40
CA HIS A 151 -31.96 -4.36 -10.73
C HIS A 151 -30.59 -4.74 -10.15
N ARG A 152 -30.45 -5.92 -9.56
CA ARG A 152 -29.20 -6.43 -9.05
C ARG A 152 -28.14 -6.52 -10.13
N GLN A 153 -28.47 -7.13 -11.28
CA GLN A 153 -27.56 -7.27 -12.41
C GLN A 153 -27.14 -5.90 -13.00
N LYS A 154 -28.05 -4.95 -13.10
CA LYS A 154 -27.74 -3.59 -13.55
C LYS A 154 -26.77 -2.89 -12.59
N LEU A 155 -26.98 -3.05 -11.27
CA LEU A 155 -26.07 -2.47 -10.26
C LEU A 155 -24.66 -3.11 -10.34
N ILE A 156 -24.59 -4.44 -10.46
CA ILE A 156 -23.31 -5.16 -10.62
C ILE A 156 -22.59 -4.68 -11.88
N SER A 157 -23.26 -4.70 -13.02
CA SER A 157 -22.69 -4.24 -14.29
C SER A 157 -22.25 -2.77 -14.25
N GLY A 158 -23.02 -1.91 -13.57
CA GLY A 158 -22.64 -0.52 -13.35
C GLY A 158 -21.37 -0.37 -12.52
N CYS A 159 -21.24 -1.14 -11.43
CA CYS A 159 -20.03 -1.14 -10.60
C CYS A 159 -18.81 -1.67 -11.38
N ASP A 160 -18.97 -2.72 -12.18
CA ASP A 160 -17.90 -3.25 -13.03
C ASP A 160 -17.44 -2.23 -14.08
N ALA A 161 -18.39 -1.51 -14.70
CA ALA A 161 -18.08 -0.43 -15.64
C ALA A 161 -17.32 0.70 -14.97
N LEU A 162 -17.73 1.13 -13.77
CA LEU A 162 -17.02 2.14 -12.97
C LEU A 162 -15.64 1.66 -12.54
N CYS A 163 -15.51 0.40 -12.14
CA CYS A 163 -14.23 -0.21 -11.79
C CYS A 163 -13.27 -0.17 -13.00
N SER A 164 -13.74 -0.55 -14.19
CA SER A 164 -12.98 -0.50 -15.45
C SER A 164 -12.55 0.92 -15.81
N MET A 165 -13.42 1.91 -15.59
CA MET A 165 -13.09 3.32 -15.76
C MET A 165 -11.96 3.76 -14.82
N VAL A 166 -12.02 3.39 -13.54
CA VAL A 166 -10.97 3.70 -12.55
C VAL A 166 -9.65 3.07 -12.94
N PHE A 167 -9.64 1.80 -13.37
CA PHE A 167 -8.41 1.15 -13.86
C PHE A 167 -7.83 1.84 -15.10
N SER A 168 -8.67 2.30 -16.02
CA SER A 168 -8.22 3.08 -17.19
C SER A 168 -7.58 4.40 -16.75
N LEU A 169 -8.17 5.08 -15.76
CA LEU A 169 -7.63 6.32 -15.21
C LEU A 169 -6.26 6.10 -14.55
N ILE A 170 -6.11 5.01 -13.76
CA ILE A 170 -4.82 4.60 -13.20
C ILE A 170 -3.80 4.38 -14.31
N GLY A 171 -4.17 3.65 -15.37
CA GLY A 171 -3.30 3.39 -16.51
C GLY A 171 -2.79 4.67 -17.18
N MET A 172 -3.64 5.71 -17.30
CA MET A 172 -3.23 7.02 -17.83
C MET A 172 -2.22 7.71 -16.90
N ILE A 173 -2.48 7.75 -15.59
CA ILE A 173 -1.60 8.42 -14.61
C ILE A 173 -0.27 7.67 -14.48
N MET A 174 -0.29 6.35 -14.54
CA MET A 174 0.93 5.54 -14.45
C MET A 174 1.86 5.74 -15.65
N LYS A 175 1.34 6.12 -16.83
CA LYS A 175 2.19 6.51 -17.98
C LYS A 175 3.03 7.76 -17.69
N ALA A 176 2.56 8.66 -16.82
CA ALA A 176 3.30 9.85 -16.39
C ALA A 176 4.25 9.57 -15.21
N SER A 177 4.26 8.35 -14.65
CA SER A 177 5.07 8.01 -13.46
C SER A 177 6.57 8.24 -13.63
N PRO A 178 7.21 7.96 -14.78
CA PRO A 178 8.66 8.22 -14.94
C PRO A 178 8.99 9.70 -14.76
N VAL A 179 8.12 10.59 -15.24
CA VAL A 179 8.28 12.04 -15.12
C VAL A 179 8.06 12.47 -13.66
N GLY A 180 6.96 12.03 -13.05
CA GLY A 180 6.63 12.34 -11.65
C GLY A 180 7.74 11.90 -10.68
N ILE A 181 8.23 10.68 -10.84
CA ILE A 181 9.30 10.11 -10.01
C ILE A 181 10.61 10.87 -10.22
N LEU A 182 10.96 11.20 -11.47
CA LEU A 182 12.18 11.96 -11.78
C LEU A 182 12.23 13.27 -10.99
N PHE A 183 11.15 14.07 -11.04
CA PHE A 183 11.12 15.35 -10.36
C PHE A 183 11.06 15.23 -8.83
N LEU A 184 10.34 14.25 -8.28
CA LEU A 184 10.32 14.01 -6.84
C LEU A 184 11.68 13.55 -6.29
N MET A 185 12.30 12.60 -6.99
CA MET A 185 13.63 12.12 -6.61
C MET A 185 14.67 13.22 -6.79
N GLY A 186 14.64 13.94 -7.92
CA GLY A 186 15.55 15.06 -8.17
C GLY A 186 15.42 16.16 -7.11
N ALA A 187 14.21 16.51 -6.71
CA ALA A 187 13.98 17.46 -5.63
C ALA A 187 14.48 16.96 -4.27
N SER A 188 14.29 15.67 -3.98
CA SER A 188 14.81 15.03 -2.76
C SER A 188 16.34 15.09 -2.71
N PHE A 189 17.01 14.87 -3.85
CA PHE A 189 18.46 15.06 -3.95
C PHE A 189 18.89 16.49 -3.77
N GLY A 190 18.17 17.44 -4.35
CA GLY A 190 18.45 18.87 -4.19
C GLY A 190 18.33 19.31 -2.73
N LYS A 191 17.36 18.79 -1.99
CA LYS A 191 17.12 19.15 -0.58
C LYS A 191 18.11 18.49 0.40
N TYR A 192 18.36 17.21 0.24
CA TYR A 192 19.04 16.37 1.23
C TYR A 192 20.44 15.91 0.80
N GLY A 193 20.84 16.17 -0.44
CA GLY A 193 22.11 15.75 -0.98
C GLY A 193 22.23 14.22 -1.17
N THR A 194 23.45 13.78 -1.52
CA THR A 194 23.73 12.35 -1.78
C THR A 194 23.72 11.46 -0.53
N GLY A 195 23.83 12.07 0.67
CA GLY A 195 23.79 11.35 1.94
C GLY A 195 22.49 10.57 2.19
N ILE A 196 21.38 11.05 1.61
CA ILE A 196 20.07 10.38 1.70
C ILE A 196 20.10 8.97 1.08
N PHE A 197 20.91 8.74 0.04
CA PHE A 197 21.01 7.44 -0.62
C PHE A 197 21.47 6.33 0.32
N THR A 198 22.51 6.60 1.10
CA THR A 198 23.06 5.60 2.03
C THR A 198 22.01 5.24 3.07
N SER A 199 21.31 6.24 3.63
CA SER A 199 20.25 6.03 4.62
C SER A 199 19.07 5.27 4.03
N MET A 200 18.63 5.65 2.83
CA MET A 200 17.53 4.95 2.12
C MET A 200 17.92 3.53 1.70
N ALA A 201 19.15 3.34 1.20
CA ALA A 201 19.64 2.01 0.82
C ALA A 201 19.69 1.07 2.02
N THR A 202 20.15 1.56 3.19
CA THR A 202 20.18 0.78 4.43
C THR A 202 18.77 0.44 4.90
N LEU A 203 17.84 1.40 4.84
CA LEU A 203 16.44 1.18 5.20
C LEU A 203 15.78 0.14 4.27
N LEU A 204 15.93 0.32 2.95
CA LEU A 204 15.41 -0.63 1.96
C LEU A 204 16.04 -2.01 2.09
N GLY A 205 17.36 -2.07 2.30
CA GLY A 205 18.07 -3.33 2.56
C GLY A 205 17.52 -4.05 3.79
N THR A 206 17.30 -3.32 4.89
CA THR A 206 16.68 -3.87 6.11
C THR A 206 15.26 -4.37 5.85
N TYR A 207 14.47 -3.62 5.09
CA TYR A 207 13.12 -4.00 4.69
C TYR A 207 13.12 -5.29 3.87
N TYR A 208 13.91 -5.37 2.80
CA TYR A 208 14.00 -6.58 1.98
C TYR A 208 14.53 -7.78 2.76
N LEU A 209 15.50 -7.57 3.64
CA LEU A 209 16.00 -8.63 4.53
C LEU A 209 14.88 -9.14 5.45
N SER A 210 14.10 -8.25 6.04
CA SER A 210 12.95 -8.63 6.89
C SER A 210 11.90 -9.41 6.09
N CYS A 211 11.59 -8.97 4.86
CA CYS A 211 10.67 -9.70 3.97
C CYS A 211 11.19 -11.10 3.63
N LEU A 212 12.47 -11.22 3.32
CA LEU A 212 13.11 -12.49 2.99
C LEU A 212 13.08 -13.45 4.19
N VAL A 213 13.44 -12.98 5.37
CA VAL A 213 13.34 -13.77 6.62
C VAL A 213 11.90 -14.20 6.87
N HIS A 214 10.94 -13.30 6.71
CA HIS A 214 9.52 -13.61 6.89
C HIS A 214 9.02 -14.67 5.91
N ILE A 215 9.36 -14.55 4.62
CA ILE A 215 8.99 -15.53 3.59
C ILE A 215 9.59 -16.90 3.90
N LEU A 216 10.88 -16.96 4.21
CA LEU A 216 11.56 -18.23 4.41
C LEU A 216 11.15 -18.91 5.73
N VAL A 217 11.06 -18.16 6.82
CA VAL A 217 10.79 -18.71 8.15
C VAL A 217 9.31 -18.93 8.37
N VAL A 218 8.47 -17.92 8.09
CA VAL A 218 7.03 -17.99 8.39
C VAL A 218 6.28 -18.76 7.31
N TYR A 219 6.34 -18.29 6.06
CA TYR A 219 5.62 -19.00 4.99
C TYR A 219 6.26 -20.35 4.65
N GLY A 220 7.58 -20.44 4.66
CA GLY A 220 8.29 -21.72 4.53
C GLY A 220 7.94 -22.69 5.63
N GLY A 221 7.87 -22.22 6.89
CA GLY A 221 7.43 -23.01 8.04
C GLY A 221 5.99 -23.48 7.95
N ILE A 222 5.07 -22.59 7.54
CA ILE A 222 3.64 -22.93 7.35
C ILE A 222 3.48 -23.99 6.25
N LEU A 223 4.20 -23.84 5.12
CA LEU A 223 4.17 -24.83 4.03
C LEU A 223 4.72 -26.19 4.46
N PHE A 224 5.84 -26.19 5.19
CA PHE A 224 6.49 -27.43 5.61
C PHE A 224 5.71 -28.14 6.73
N ILE A 225 5.31 -27.41 7.77
CA ILE A 225 4.64 -27.99 8.95
C ILE A 225 3.14 -28.17 8.70
N GLY A 226 2.48 -27.19 8.06
CA GLY A 226 1.03 -27.17 7.89
C GLY A 226 0.55 -27.96 6.67
N ALA A 227 1.27 -27.91 5.56
CA ALA A 227 0.88 -28.57 4.31
C ALA A 227 1.75 -29.78 3.94
N GLY A 228 2.86 -30.02 4.65
CA GLY A 228 3.81 -31.11 4.32
C GLY A 228 4.52 -30.91 2.98
N ILE A 229 4.51 -29.69 2.43
CA ILE A 229 5.07 -29.35 1.12
C ILE A 229 6.46 -28.76 1.31
N ASN A 230 7.42 -29.23 0.52
CA ASN A 230 8.76 -28.64 0.51
C ASN A 230 8.70 -27.21 -0.06
N PRO A 231 9.06 -26.16 0.73
CA PRO A 231 8.97 -24.77 0.29
C PRO A 231 9.76 -24.47 -0.99
N PHE A 232 10.94 -25.06 -1.15
CA PHE A 232 11.77 -24.86 -2.34
C PHE A 232 11.14 -25.47 -3.60
N LYS A 233 10.49 -26.66 -3.48
CA LYS A 233 9.75 -27.28 -4.56
C LYS A 233 8.55 -26.42 -4.95
N PHE A 234 7.82 -25.91 -3.97
CA PHE A 234 6.67 -25.01 -4.17
C PHE A 234 7.08 -23.74 -4.91
N ILE A 235 8.19 -23.07 -4.49
CA ILE A 235 8.70 -21.87 -5.16
C ILE A 235 9.07 -22.18 -6.61
N LYS A 236 9.73 -23.31 -6.87
CA LYS A 236 10.13 -23.71 -8.22
C LYS A 236 8.91 -23.98 -9.13
N GLU A 237 7.90 -24.68 -8.62
CA GLU A 237 6.67 -24.96 -9.37
C GLU A 237 5.80 -23.71 -9.55
N SER A 238 5.83 -22.77 -8.58
CA SER A 238 5.14 -21.48 -8.68
C SER A 238 5.85 -20.50 -9.59
N ALA A 239 7.15 -20.68 -9.87
CA ALA A 239 7.93 -19.77 -10.71
C ALA A 239 7.34 -19.66 -12.13
N GLU A 240 6.76 -20.73 -12.67
CA GLU A 240 6.07 -20.70 -13.96
C GLU A 240 4.87 -19.75 -13.94
N LEU A 241 4.11 -19.70 -12.84
CA LEU A 241 2.97 -18.79 -12.69
C LEU A 241 3.43 -17.31 -12.66
N TRP A 242 4.61 -17.04 -12.10
CA TRP A 242 5.18 -15.67 -12.05
C TRP A 242 5.60 -15.17 -13.44
N VAL A 243 6.02 -16.07 -14.31
CA VAL A 243 6.42 -15.72 -15.69
C VAL A 243 5.20 -15.44 -16.57
N TYR A 244 4.05 -16.07 -16.31
CA TYR A 244 2.82 -15.87 -17.09
C TYR A 244 1.98 -14.67 -16.63
N THR A 245 2.28 -14.07 -15.45
CA THR A 245 1.53 -12.92 -14.90
C THR A 245 2.20 -11.56 -15.16
N HIS A 246 3.33 -11.54 -15.84
CA HIS A 246 4.05 -10.36 -16.33
C HIS A 246 4.11 -10.39 -17.86
#